data_2ab236cf65879beb225c06cdbe84e1d8
#
_entry.id   2ab236cf65879beb225c06cdbe84e1d8
#
_cell.length_a   1.000
_cell.length_b   1.000
_cell.length_c   1.000
_cell.angle_alpha   90.00
_cell.angle_beta   90.00
_cell.angle_gamma   90.00
#
_symmetry.space_group_name_H-M   'P 1'
#
loop_
_entity.id
_entity.type
_entity.pdbx_description
1 polymer ?
#
loop_
_entity_poly.entity_id
_entity_poly.type
_entity_poly.pdbx_seq_one_letter_code
_entity_poly.pdbx_strand_id
1 'polypeptide(L)'
;KSPDFKPICLKSTVTVSMRNTFDRQQSPNVIGYIPGSGNTDESVIYLGHWDHLGYGAPINGDSTINGATDNAVAIAWMLEMARCFNALKEKPRRNIVFLSPTCEETGFLGTKYYVEHPLFPIDKIAAVINLDVFPLWGENNDVTITGYGNSELDDTLAELAKKYNRYIMPDPDAYNGMFYRSDHFPFVQKGIPAM
;
A
#
# COMPACT_ATOMS: atom_id res chain seq x y z
N LYS A 1 14.85 6.16 23.45
CA LYS A 1 15.97 7.09 23.72
C LYS A 1 15.73 7.71 25.09
N SER A 2 16.74 7.73 25.99
CA SER A 2 16.58 8.39 27.28
C SER A 2 16.45 9.91 27.07
N PRO A 3 15.47 10.57 27.72
CA PRO A 3 15.36 12.02 27.66
C PRO A 3 16.58 12.75 28.25
N ASP A 4 17.38 12.05 29.05
CA ASP A 4 18.58 12.58 29.70
C ASP A 4 19.87 12.35 28.90
N PHE A 5 19.74 11.81 27.67
CA PHE A 5 20.93 11.58 26.83
C PHE A 5 21.60 12.90 26.45
N LYS A 6 22.86 13.05 26.87
CA LYS A 6 23.73 14.18 26.47
C LYS A 6 24.82 13.65 25.54
N PRO A 7 24.96 14.23 24.33
CA PRO A 7 26.04 13.84 23.44
C PRO A 7 27.40 14.20 24.03
N ILE A 8 28.35 13.28 23.88
CA ILE A 8 29.74 13.47 24.32
C ILE A 8 30.60 13.71 23.08
N CYS A 9 31.38 14.76 23.07
CA CYS A 9 32.36 15.03 22.03
C CYS A 9 33.53 14.04 22.15
N LEU A 10 33.68 13.15 21.17
CA LEU A 10 34.72 12.13 21.17
C LEU A 10 36.08 12.66 20.74
N LYS A 11 36.16 13.93 20.27
CA LYS A 11 37.40 14.57 19.73
C LYS A 11 38.08 13.70 18.65
N SER A 12 37.29 12.94 17.92
CA SER A 12 37.73 12.06 16.86
C SER A 12 37.30 12.60 15.51
N THR A 13 38.13 12.43 14.49
CA THR A 13 37.82 12.74 13.09
C THR A 13 37.62 11.44 12.33
N VAL A 14 36.57 11.37 11.55
CA VAL A 14 36.30 10.25 10.64
C VAL A 14 36.46 10.74 9.21
N THR A 15 37.32 10.06 8.44
CA THR A 15 37.44 10.29 7.00
C THR A 15 36.85 9.13 6.27
N VAL A 16 35.89 9.40 5.36
CA VAL A 16 35.21 8.39 4.54
C VAL A 16 35.50 8.68 3.07
N SER A 17 35.97 7.66 2.36
CA SER A 17 36.11 7.73 0.89
C SER A 17 35.17 6.67 0.29
N MET A 18 34.27 7.11 -0.59
CA MET A 18 33.31 6.23 -1.24
C MET A 18 33.38 6.40 -2.76
N ARG A 19 33.17 5.29 -3.45
CA ARG A 19 32.97 5.28 -4.90
C ARG A 19 31.61 4.64 -5.19
N ASN A 20 30.70 5.40 -5.79
CA ASN A 20 29.39 4.92 -6.18
C ASN A 20 29.35 4.64 -7.68
N THR A 21 28.64 3.56 -8.02
CA THR A 21 28.22 3.29 -9.41
C THR A 21 26.70 3.39 -9.46
N PHE A 22 26.17 3.98 -10.52
CA PHE A 22 24.74 4.13 -10.74
C PHE A 22 24.32 3.25 -11.90
N ASP A 23 23.36 2.36 -11.67
CA ASP A 23 22.65 1.64 -12.71
C ASP A 23 21.21 2.19 -12.78
N ARG A 24 20.72 2.43 -14.00
CA ARG A 24 19.36 2.93 -14.24
C ARG A 24 18.55 1.82 -14.86
N GLN A 25 17.51 1.43 -14.14
CA GLN A 25 16.55 0.45 -14.61
C GLN A 25 15.16 1.08 -14.72
N GLN A 26 14.30 0.48 -15.54
CA GLN A 26 12.90 0.87 -15.68
C GLN A 26 12.02 -0.29 -15.28
N SER A 27 10.97 0.01 -14.52
CA SER A 27 9.96 -0.94 -14.12
C SER A 27 8.59 -0.26 -14.21
N PRO A 28 7.55 -0.91 -14.78
CA PRO A 28 6.25 -0.27 -14.98
C PRO A 28 5.35 -0.40 -13.76
N ASN A 29 4.47 0.59 -13.54
CA ASN A 29 3.23 0.37 -12.81
C ASN A 29 2.24 -0.36 -13.72
N VAL A 30 1.45 -1.26 -13.16
CA VAL A 30 0.38 -1.95 -13.88
C VAL A 30 -0.97 -1.39 -13.43
N ILE A 31 -1.80 -0.98 -14.39
CA ILE A 31 -3.09 -0.37 -14.10
C ILE A 31 -4.17 -1.06 -14.93
N GLY A 32 -5.22 -1.51 -14.23
CA GLY A 32 -6.47 -1.95 -14.84
C GLY A 32 -7.64 -1.15 -14.28
N TYR A 33 -8.73 -1.00 -15.02
CA TYR A 33 -9.91 -0.36 -14.46
C TYR A 33 -11.21 -0.90 -15.05
N ILE A 34 -12.28 -0.77 -14.28
CA ILE A 34 -13.64 -1.04 -14.70
C ILE A 34 -14.38 0.32 -14.74
N PRO A 35 -14.89 0.74 -15.90
CA PRO A 35 -15.63 1.99 -15.99
C PRO A 35 -16.86 1.99 -15.10
N GLY A 36 -17.10 3.11 -14.43
CA GLY A 36 -18.30 3.33 -13.65
C GLY A 36 -19.53 3.55 -14.55
N SER A 37 -20.71 3.29 -14.01
CA SER A 37 -22.00 3.54 -14.68
C SER A 37 -22.48 4.98 -14.52
N GLY A 38 -21.90 5.76 -13.61
CA GLY A 38 -22.21 7.16 -13.39
C GLY A 38 -21.53 8.05 -14.42
N ASN A 39 -22.12 9.19 -14.70
CA ASN A 39 -21.46 10.23 -15.49
C ASN A 39 -20.53 11.04 -14.58
N THR A 40 -19.42 10.42 -14.16
CA THR A 40 -18.45 11.01 -13.22
C THR A 40 -17.04 10.54 -13.53
N ASP A 41 -16.06 11.42 -13.35
CA ASP A 41 -14.64 11.10 -13.43
C ASP A 41 -14.08 10.57 -12.10
N GLU A 42 -14.94 10.45 -11.07
CA GLU A 42 -14.52 9.94 -9.77
C GLU A 42 -14.06 8.48 -9.84
N SER A 43 -13.08 8.15 -9.04
CA SER A 43 -12.53 6.80 -8.96
C SER A 43 -12.31 6.34 -7.52
N VAL A 44 -12.34 5.03 -7.33
CA VAL A 44 -11.85 4.33 -6.14
C VAL A 44 -10.71 3.44 -6.58
N ILE A 45 -9.57 3.53 -5.91
CA ILE A 45 -8.37 2.76 -6.24
C ILE A 45 -8.21 1.62 -5.23
N TYR A 46 -8.07 0.41 -5.75
CA TYR A 46 -7.54 -0.76 -5.04
C TYR A 46 -6.07 -0.87 -5.35
N LEU A 47 -5.24 -0.97 -4.32
CA LEU A 47 -3.80 -0.78 -4.41
C LEU A 47 -3.06 -1.95 -3.78
N GLY A 48 -1.98 -2.40 -4.41
CA GLY A 48 -1.06 -3.40 -3.89
C GLY A 48 0.13 -3.57 -4.83
N HIS A 49 1.35 -3.47 -4.31
CA HIS A 49 2.56 -3.54 -5.11
C HIS A 49 2.83 -4.95 -5.63
N TRP A 50 3.55 -5.05 -6.76
CA TRP A 50 3.87 -6.31 -7.40
C TRP A 50 5.36 -6.68 -7.32
N ASP A 51 6.20 -5.75 -6.91
CA ASP A 51 7.62 -6.00 -6.68
C ASP A 51 7.85 -6.66 -5.32
N HIS A 52 9.05 -7.23 -5.16
CA HIS A 52 9.57 -7.71 -3.89
C HIS A 52 11.11 -7.61 -3.92
N LEU A 53 11.77 -8.08 -2.87
CA LEU A 53 13.22 -7.94 -2.64
C LEU A 53 14.09 -8.72 -3.64
N GLY A 54 13.51 -9.63 -4.43
CA GLY A 54 14.19 -10.38 -5.49
C GLY A 54 15.09 -11.47 -4.95
N TYR A 55 16.40 -11.27 -4.95
CA TYR A 55 17.37 -12.28 -4.54
C TYR A 55 18.12 -11.84 -3.29
N GLY A 56 18.28 -12.78 -2.34
CA GLY A 56 19.01 -12.60 -1.09
C GLY A 56 20.09 -13.63 -0.88
N ALA A 57 20.59 -13.69 0.36
CA ALA A 57 21.50 -14.76 0.76
C ALA A 57 20.78 -16.13 0.66
N PRO A 58 21.41 -17.16 0.07
CA PRO A 58 20.77 -18.45 -0.12
C PRO A 58 20.36 -19.09 1.23
N ILE A 59 19.13 -19.58 1.31
CA ILE A 59 18.63 -20.41 2.41
C ILE A 59 18.36 -21.80 1.83
N ASN A 60 19.05 -22.83 2.31
CA ASN A 60 18.98 -24.19 1.77
C ASN A 60 19.23 -24.27 0.25
N GLY A 61 20.07 -23.41 -0.29
CA GLY A 61 20.39 -23.36 -1.71
C GLY A 61 19.47 -22.52 -2.58
N ASP A 62 18.37 -21.98 -2.02
CA ASP A 62 17.47 -21.06 -2.70
C ASP A 62 17.78 -19.61 -2.28
N SER A 63 18.03 -18.76 -3.26
CA SER A 63 18.29 -17.32 -3.06
C SER A 63 17.08 -16.45 -3.37
N THR A 64 15.98 -17.02 -3.86
CA THR A 64 14.77 -16.27 -4.22
C THR A 64 13.98 -15.89 -2.98
N ILE A 65 13.69 -14.60 -2.84
CA ILE A 65 12.75 -14.09 -1.83
C ILE A 65 11.38 -14.03 -2.50
N ASN A 66 10.51 -14.99 -2.16
CA ASN A 66 9.34 -15.32 -2.98
C ASN A 66 8.21 -14.27 -2.93
N GLY A 67 8.08 -13.47 -1.86
CA GLY A 67 7.07 -12.41 -1.78
C GLY A 67 5.62 -12.89 -1.79
N ALA A 68 5.31 -14.05 -1.20
CA ALA A 68 3.96 -14.59 -1.25
C ALA A 68 2.95 -13.76 -0.46
N THR A 69 3.29 -13.43 0.79
CA THR A 69 2.45 -12.58 1.67
C THR A 69 2.73 -11.10 1.49
N ASP A 70 3.90 -10.77 1.00
CA ASP A 70 4.41 -9.45 0.69
C ASP A 70 4.99 -9.45 -0.74
N ASN A 71 4.20 -9.12 -1.81
CA ASN A 71 2.79 -8.78 -1.68
C ASN A 71 1.96 -9.48 -2.78
N ALA A 72 2.32 -10.71 -3.18
CA ALA A 72 1.57 -11.46 -4.18
C ALA A 72 0.10 -11.70 -3.75
N VAL A 73 -0.17 -11.75 -2.45
CA VAL A 73 -1.53 -11.86 -1.92
C VAL A 73 -2.40 -10.66 -2.30
N ALA A 74 -1.86 -9.44 -2.32
CA ALA A 74 -2.60 -8.25 -2.75
C ALA A 74 -2.93 -8.32 -4.24
N ILE A 75 -2.03 -8.84 -5.06
CA ILE A 75 -2.31 -9.06 -6.48
C ILE A 75 -3.45 -10.06 -6.67
N ALA A 76 -3.42 -11.18 -5.94
CA ALA A 76 -4.49 -12.17 -5.97
C ALA A 76 -5.83 -11.57 -5.50
N TRP A 77 -5.82 -10.78 -4.44
CA TRP A 77 -6.98 -10.05 -3.95
C TRP A 77 -7.55 -9.09 -5.00
N MET A 78 -6.71 -8.27 -5.65
CA MET A 78 -7.15 -7.34 -6.68
C MET A 78 -7.74 -8.06 -7.90
N LEU A 79 -7.17 -9.19 -8.32
CA LEU A 79 -7.72 -10.01 -9.42
C LEU A 79 -9.10 -10.55 -9.07
N GLU A 80 -9.29 -11.03 -7.84
CA GLU A 80 -10.60 -11.52 -7.38
C GLU A 80 -11.62 -10.36 -7.24
N MET A 81 -11.21 -9.21 -6.74
CA MET A 81 -12.05 -8.02 -6.70
C MET A 81 -12.46 -7.57 -8.11
N ALA A 82 -11.54 -7.58 -9.07
CA ALA A 82 -11.84 -7.26 -10.47
C ALA A 82 -12.86 -8.25 -11.06
N ARG A 83 -12.72 -9.54 -10.76
CA ARG A 83 -13.68 -10.58 -11.16
C ARG A 83 -15.06 -10.31 -10.56
N CYS A 84 -15.12 -10.00 -9.26
CA CYS A 84 -16.37 -9.70 -8.56
C CYS A 84 -17.05 -8.46 -9.13
N PHE A 85 -16.34 -7.35 -9.28
CA PHE A 85 -16.90 -6.12 -9.86
C PHE A 85 -17.38 -6.33 -11.31
N ASN A 86 -16.63 -7.12 -12.08
CA ASN A 86 -17.04 -7.40 -13.45
C ASN A 86 -18.30 -8.28 -13.54
N ALA A 87 -18.57 -9.11 -12.54
CA ALA A 87 -19.75 -9.96 -12.47
C ALA A 87 -21.02 -9.21 -12.00
N LEU A 88 -20.91 -7.99 -11.48
CA LEU A 88 -22.05 -7.22 -11.01
C LEU A 88 -22.98 -6.88 -12.20
N LYS A 89 -24.30 -7.08 -12.01
CA LYS A 89 -25.32 -6.68 -12.95
C LYS A 89 -25.37 -5.16 -13.12
N GLU A 90 -25.28 -4.46 -12.01
CA GLU A 90 -25.21 -3.00 -11.97
C GLU A 90 -23.79 -2.60 -11.58
N LYS A 91 -23.13 -1.87 -12.45
CA LYS A 91 -21.78 -1.37 -12.19
C LYS A 91 -21.79 -0.26 -11.14
N PRO A 92 -20.73 -0.13 -10.32
CA PRO A 92 -20.57 1.01 -9.43
C PRO A 92 -20.69 2.33 -10.18
N ARG A 93 -21.11 3.39 -9.51
CA ARG A 93 -21.20 4.72 -10.13
C ARG A 93 -19.82 5.28 -10.49
N ARG A 94 -18.82 5.06 -9.62
CA ARG A 94 -17.44 5.48 -9.80
C ARG A 94 -16.63 4.45 -10.58
N ASN A 95 -15.59 4.91 -11.22
CA ASN A 95 -14.58 4.02 -11.80
C ASN A 95 -13.91 3.20 -10.70
N ILE A 96 -13.70 1.93 -10.93
CA ILE A 96 -12.94 1.06 -10.04
C ILE A 96 -11.57 0.83 -10.69
N VAL A 97 -10.53 1.31 -10.04
CA VAL A 97 -9.15 1.25 -10.54
C VAL A 97 -8.36 0.26 -9.71
N PHE A 98 -7.61 -0.58 -10.37
CA PHE A 98 -6.66 -1.51 -9.77
C PHE A 98 -5.26 -1.04 -10.15
N LEU A 99 -4.54 -0.53 -9.17
CA LEU A 99 -3.18 -0.03 -9.35
C LEU A 99 -2.19 -0.97 -8.67
N SER A 100 -1.30 -1.54 -9.45
CA SER A 100 -0.20 -2.35 -8.95
C SER A 100 1.11 -1.63 -9.22
N PRO A 101 1.61 -0.85 -8.24
CA PRO A 101 2.85 -0.11 -8.40
C PRO A 101 4.06 -1.02 -8.30
N THR A 102 5.17 -0.53 -8.84
CA THR A 102 6.50 -1.11 -8.72
C THR A 102 7.35 -0.35 -7.72
N CYS A 103 8.43 -0.98 -7.25
CA CYS A 103 9.43 -0.34 -6.39
C CYS A 103 8.85 0.21 -5.08
N GLU A 104 7.89 -0.50 -4.50
CA GLU A 104 7.40 -0.23 -3.14
C GLU A 104 8.55 -0.39 -2.14
N GLU A 105 9.25 -1.52 -2.19
CA GLU A 105 10.36 -1.95 -1.34
C GLU A 105 11.57 -0.98 -1.35
N THR A 106 11.62 -0.11 -2.35
CA THR A 106 12.65 0.92 -2.48
C THR A 106 12.15 2.33 -2.19
N GLY A 107 10.97 2.44 -1.53
CA GLY A 107 10.39 3.68 -1.04
C GLY A 107 9.28 4.24 -1.91
N PHE A 108 8.36 3.39 -2.36
CA PHE A 108 7.10 3.76 -3.05
C PHE A 108 7.33 4.51 -4.37
N LEU A 109 8.39 4.18 -5.11
CA LEU A 109 8.76 4.98 -6.29
C LEU A 109 7.66 4.93 -7.36
N GLY A 110 7.04 3.76 -7.56
CA GLY A 110 5.93 3.60 -8.49
C GLY A 110 4.72 4.44 -8.11
N THR A 111 4.32 4.41 -6.85
CA THR A 111 3.17 5.18 -6.35
C THR A 111 3.46 6.68 -6.33
N LYS A 112 4.67 7.09 -5.92
CA LYS A 112 5.10 8.49 -6.03
C LYS A 112 5.03 8.99 -7.47
N TYR A 113 5.46 8.18 -8.43
CA TYR A 113 5.33 8.51 -9.84
C TYR A 113 3.87 8.64 -10.25
N TYR A 114 3.01 7.70 -9.81
CA TYR A 114 1.58 7.73 -10.15
C TYR A 114 0.87 8.99 -9.63
N VAL A 115 1.11 9.40 -8.38
CA VAL A 115 0.45 10.59 -7.83
C VAL A 115 0.91 11.90 -8.49
N GLU A 116 2.07 11.91 -9.14
CA GLU A 116 2.55 13.04 -9.95
C GLU A 116 2.10 12.96 -11.42
N HIS A 117 1.81 11.75 -11.93
CA HIS A 117 1.41 11.48 -13.31
C HIS A 117 0.18 10.55 -13.35
N PRO A 118 -0.93 10.95 -12.74
CA PRO A 118 -2.07 10.07 -12.56
C PRO A 118 -2.82 9.81 -13.88
N LEU A 119 -3.34 8.58 -14.04
CA LEU A 119 -4.21 8.23 -15.17
C LEU A 119 -5.60 8.86 -15.02
N PHE A 120 -6.08 8.98 -13.78
CA PHE A 120 -7.34 9.65 -13.44
C PHE A 120 -7.02 10.94 -12.66
N PRO A 121 -7.83 12.00 -12.79
CA PRO A 121 -7.58 13.26 -12.09
C PRO A 121 -7.41 13.02 -10.58
N ILE A 122 -6.32 13.51 -10.02
CA ILE A 122 -5.94 13.24 -8.64
C ILE A 122 -7.00 13.74 -7.64
N ASP A 123 -7.62 14.87 -7.92
CA ASP A 123 -8.69 15.50 -7.15
C ASP A 123 -10.05 14.78 -7.29
N LYS A 124 -10.14 13.77 -8.16
CA LYS A 124 -11.33 12.93 -8.38
C LYS A 124 -11.19 11.53 -7.80
N ILE A 125 -10.08 11.24 -7.15
CA ILE A 125 -9.90 9.99 -6.42
C ILE A 125 -10.63 10.10 -5.09
N ALA A 126 -11.73 9.36 -4.96
CA ALA A 126 -12.60 9.41 -3.78
C ALA A 126 -12.03 8.62 -2.59
N ALA A 127 -11.32 7.52 -2.87
CA ALA A 127 -10.71 6.69 -1.86
C ALA A 127 -9.60 5.80 -2.46
N VAL A 128 -8.64 5.43 -1.62
CA VAL A 128 -7.64 4.41 -1.92
C VAL A 128 -7.70 3.33 -0.84
N ILE A 129 -7.78 2.07 -1.25
CA ILE A 129 -7.80 0.92 -0.37
C ILE A 129 -6.57 0.08 -0.71
N ASN A 130 -5.61 0.09 0.18
CA ASN A 130 -4.34 -0.61 0.04
C ASN A 130 -4.36 -1.93 0.80
N LEU A 131 -3.81 -2.97 0.22
CA LEU A 131 -3.49 -4.20 0.90
C LEU A 131 -1.99 -4.42 0.82
N ASP A 132 -1.37 -4.53 1.99
CA ASP A 132 0.06 -4.77 2.11
C ASP A 132 0.29 -5.71 3.28
N VAL A 133 0.86 -6.85 2.99
CA VAL A 133 1.01 -8.00 3.87
C VAL A 133 -0.34 -8.52 4.41
N PHE A 134 -0.65 -9.77 4.15
CA PHE A 134 -1.83 -10.43 4.69
C PHE A 134 -1.42 -11.52 5.68
N PRO A 135 -1.87 -11.46 6.95
CA PRO A 135 -1.54 -12.49 7.93
C PRO A 135 -2.24 -13.81 7.60
N LEU A 136 -1.50 -14.92 7.64
CA LEU A 136 -1.99 -16.27 7.36
C LEU A 136 -2.38 -17.03 8.64
N TRP A 137 -2.97 -16.36 9.62
CA TRP A 137 -3.27 -16.94 10.94
C TRP A 137 -4.63 -17.64 11.04
N GLY A 138 -5.32 -17.83 9.91
CA GLY A 138 -6.65 -18.44 9.86
C GLY A 138 -7.78 -17.42 9.98
N GLU A 139 -8.97 -17.88 10.40
CA GLU A 139 -10.13 -17.00 10.55
C GLU A 139 -9.95 -16.03 11.73
N ASN A 140 -10.08 -14.74 11.43
CA ASN A 140 -10.09 -13.66 12.42
C ASN A 140 -11.42 -12.91 12.34
N ASN A 141 -11.89 -12.40 13.46
CA ASN A 141 -13.08 -11.55 13.51
C ASN A 141 -12.75 -10.06 13.49
N ASP A 142 -11.50 -9.71 13.68
CA ASP A 142 -11.03 -8.32 13.62
C ASP A 142 -10.61 -7.94 12.20
N VAL A 143 -10.69 -6.64 11.94
CA VAL A 143 -10.11 -5.97 10.78
C VAL A 143 -9.23 -4.85 11.33
N THR A 144 -7.93 -5.03 11.22
CA THR A 144 -6.96 -4.04 11.68
C THR A 144 -6.76 -2.98 10.60
N ILE A 145 -6.87 -1.71 11.01
CA ILE A 145 -6.63 -0.55 10.14
C ILE A 145 -5.32 0.10 10.54
N THR A 146 -4.35 0.06 9.64
CA THR A 146 -3.13 0.86 9.78
C THR A 146 -3.45 2.32 9.47
N GLY A 147 -3.29 3.20 10.47
CA GLY A 147 -3.67 4.61 10.34
C GLY A 147 -5.12 4.93 10.74
N TYR A 148 -5.71 4.09 11.59
CA TYR A 148 -7.05 4.35 12.15
C TYR A 148 -7.19 5.78 12.70
N GLY A 149 -8.29 6.46 12.35
CA GLY A 149 -8.58 7.84 12.74
C GLY A 149 -8.13 8.91 11.74
N ASN A 150 -7.56 8.52 10.59
CA ASN A 150 -7.10 9.47 9.58
C ASN A 150 -8.16 9.83 8.51
N SER A 151 -9.22 9.04 8.38
CA SER A 151 -10.27 9.30 7.38
C SER A 151 -11.63 8.74 7.78
N GLU A 152 -12.71 9.24 7.15
CA GLU A 152 -14.08 8.73 7.30
C GLU A 152 -14.26 7.33 6.69
N LEU A 153 -13.26 6.77 6.01
CA LEU A 153 -13.29 5.40 5.53
C LEU A 153 -13.41 4.40 6.68
N ASP A 154 -12.87 4.76 7.85
CA ASP A 154 -12.94 3.94 9.06
C ASP A 154 -14.39 3.67 9.48
N ASP A 155 -15.25 4.70 9.44
CA ASP A 155 -16.68 4.58 9.78
C ASP A 155 -17.39 3.66 8.78
N THR A 156 -17.11 3.85 7.48
CA THR A 156 -17.67 3.00 6.42
C THR A 156 -17.25 1.54 6.62
N LEU A 157 -15.98 1.30 6.91
CA LEU A 157 -15.47 -0.05 7.14
C LEU A 157 -16.05 -0.66 8.43
N ALA A 158 -16.22 0.14 9.49
CA ALA A 158 -16.82 -0.32 10.74
C ALA A 158 -18.28 -0.79 10.55
N GLU A 159 -19.06 -0.05 9.75
CA GLU A 159 -20.42 -0.46 9.40
C GLU A 159 -20.46 -1.76 8.59
N LEU A 160 -19.55 -1.89 7.62
CA LEU A 160 -19.42 -3.11 6.82
C LEU A 160 -18.98 -4.29 7.68
N ALA A 161 -17.98 -4.12 8.53
CA ALA A 161 -17.47 -5.17 9.40
C ALA A 161 -18.60 -5.79 10.26
N LYS A 162 -19.47 -4.96 10.85
CA LYS A 162 -20.62 -5.43 11.62
C LYS A 162 -21.57 -6.34 10.82
N LYS A 163 -21.78 -6.08 9.52
CA LYS A 163 -22.63 -6.92 8.67
C LYS A 163 -22.07 -8.33 8.47
N TYR A 164 -20.74 -8.48 8.63
CA TYR A 164 -20.04 -9.74 8.50
C TYR A 164 -19.59 -10.33 9.84
N ASN A 165 -20.19 -9.89 10.96
CA ASN A 165 -19.82 -10.30 12.32
C ASN A 165 -18.33 -10.07 12.62
N ARG A 166 -17.80 -8.96 12.12
CA ARG A 166 -16.43 -8.50 12.35
C ARG A 166 -16.43 -7.17 13.09
N TYR A 167 -15.28 -6.79 13.61
CA TYR A 167 -15.07 -5.51 14.28
C TYR A 167 -13.75 -4.88 13.85
N ILE A 168 -13.67 -3.56 13.98
CA ILE A 168 -12.46 -2.81 13.64
C ILE A 168 -11.53 -2.80 14.85
N MET A 169 -10.25 -2.99 14.57
CA MET A 169 -9.14 -2.79 15.51
C MET A 169 -8.22 -1.71 14.99
N PRO A 170 -7.85 -0.71 15.82
CA PRO A 170 -6.69 0.11 15.53
C PRO A 170 -5.43 -0.74 15.47
N ASP A 171 -4.42 -0.27 14.74
CA ASP A 171 -3.12 -0.91 14.72
C ASP A 171 -2.54 -0.96 16.15
N PRO A 172 -2.32 -2.15 16.73
CA PRO A 172 -1.80 -2.27 18.09
C PRO A 172 -0.36 -1.77 18.22
N ASP A 173 0.36 -1.73 17.11
CA ASP A 173 1.77 -1.35 17.02
C ASP A 173 1.97 -0.02 16.26
N ALA A 174 1.00 0.89 16.31
CA ALA A 174 1.01 2.17 15.58
C ALA A 174 2.30 3.00 15.82
N TYR A 175 2.96 2.83 16.97
CA TYR A 175 4.24 3.46 17.29
C TYR A 175 5.39 3.03 16.35
N ASN A 176 5.27 1.89 15.69
CA ASN A 176 6.23 1.41 14.68
C ASN A 176 6.14 2.20 13.37
N GLY A 177 5.11 3.03 13.21
CA GLY A 177 4.95 3.93 12.08
C GLY A 177 4.62 3.21 10.76
N MET A 178 3.97 2.05 10.81
CA MET A 178 3.59 1.27 9.62
C MET A 178 2.72 2.08 8.66
N PHE A 179 1.89 3.00 9.17
CA PHE A 179 1.11 3.93 8.35
C PHE A 179 1.95 4.72 7.32
N TYR A 180 3.20 5.02 7.63
CA TYR A 180 4.10 5.78 6.76
C TYR A 180 4.93 4.90 5.81
N ARG A 181 4.68 3.57 5.80
CA ARG A 181 5.58 2.57 5.21
C ARG A 181 4.90 1.70 4.16
N SER A 182 3.85 2.19 3.52
CA SER A 182 3.19 1.50 2.44
C SER A 182 2.62 2.47 1.41
N ASP A 183 2.21 1.97 0.27
CA ASP A 183 1.81 2.69 -0.94
C ASP A 183 0.60 3.62 -0.80
N HIS A 184 -0.22 3.47 0.24
CA HIS A 184 -1.32 4.42 0.50
C HIS A 184 -0.79 5.82 0.89
N PHE A 185 0.39 5.87 1.50
CA PHE A 185 0.90 7.11 2.10
C PHE A 185 1.14 8.25 1.09
N PRO A 186 1.69 8.05 -0.12
CA PRO A 186 1.78 9.10 -1.12
C PRO A 186 0.43 9.74 -1.49
N PHE A 187 -0.67 8.97 -1.46
CA PHE A 187 -2.02 9.50 -1.67
C PHE A 187 -2.50 10.35 -0.48
N VAL A 188 -2.23 9.89 0.74
CA VAL A 188 -2.52 10.67 1.97
C VAL A 188 -1.81 12.03 1.93
N GLN A 189 -0.58 12.07 1.47
CA GLN A 189 0.18 13.32 1.31
C GLN A 189 -0.45 14.29 0.28
N LYS A 190 -1.28 13.79 -0.63
CA LYS A 190 -2.08 14.60 -1.58
C LYS A 190 -3.46 14.95 -1.02
N GLY A 191 -3.77 14.58 0.22
CA GLY A 191 -5.07 14.82 0.86
C GLY A 191 -6.18 13.86 0.42
N ILE A 192 -5.84 12.71 -0.15
CA ILE A 192 -6.79 11.70 -0.58
C ILE A 192 -7.03 10.73 0.57
N PRO A 193 -8.30 10.42 0.92
CA PRO A 193 -8.62 9.39 1.89
C PRO A 193 -8.04 8.03 1.47
N ALA A 194 -7.19 7.45 2.33
CA ALA A 194 -6.55 6.18 2.06
C ALA A 194 -6.39 5.35 3.35
N MET A 195 -6.54 4.04 3.22
CA MET A 195 -6.34 3.08 4.30
C MET A 195 -5.61 1.84 3.81
#